data_067b013eaefe6f96a1d7e3d118973e20
#
_entry.id   067b013eaefe6f96a1d7e3d118973e20
#
_cell.length_a   1.000
_cell.length_b   1.000
_cell.length_c   1.000
_cell.angle_alpha   90.00
_cell.angle_beta   90.00
_cell.angle_gamma   90.00
#
_symmetry.space_group_name_H-M   'P 1'
#
loop_
_entity.id
_entity.type
_entity.pdbx_description
1 polymer ?
#
loop_
_entity_poly.entity_id
_entity_poly.type
_entity_poly.pdbx_seq_one_letter_code
_entity_poly.pdbx_strand_id
1 'polypeptide(L)'
;MSEAKQALDRYNSLLARMRSIRPESTEKSEDRLRLPDPRTMVSGKKTYWLNFMDFPTTLRRDPDEFLNYFRSQLAINASIENGRAIFMGRPDRQSFSALIQRYLKERVICPVCNSPDTHLEKTKQLTSIVCEACGARSAAK
;
A
#
# COMPACT_ATOMS: atom_id res chain seq x y z
N MET A 1 -15.69 50.72 5.09
CA MET A 1 -15.49 49.31 5.10
C MET A 1 -14.54 48.94 4.00
N SER A 2 -13.47 48.35 4.34
CA SER A 2 -12.36 48.12 3.44
C SER A 2 -12.69 47.08 2.37
N GLU A 3 -12.23 47.31 1.18
CA GLU A 3 -12.28 46.36 0.08
C GLU A 3 -11.66 45.00 0.46
N ALA A 4 -10.71 45.01 1.38
CA ALA A 4 -10.07 43.81 1.91
C ALA A 4 -11.05 42.85 2.63
N LYS A 5 -12.03 43.38 3.36
CA LYS A 5 -13.04 42.56 4.03
C LYS A 5 -13.98 41.91 3.01
N GLN A 6 -14.41 42.66 1.98
CA GLN A 6 -15.23 42.10 0.91
C GLN A 6 -14.51 41.04 0.11
N ALA A 7 -13.21 41.22 -0.15
CA ALA A 7 -12.38 40.24 -0.82
C ALA A 7 -12.24 38.96 0.01
N LEU A 8 -12.08 39.09 1.32
CA LEU A 8 -11.98 37.96 2.23
C LEU A 8 -13.29 37.17 2.31
N ASP A 9 -14.41 37.87 2.42
CA ASP A 9 -15.74 37.25 2.44
C ASP A 9 -16.03 36.50 1.13
N ARG A 10 -15.66 37.11 0.00
CA ARG A 10 -15.75 36.45 -1.31
C ARG A 10 -14.87 35.20 -1.41
N TYR A 11 -13.67 35.30 -0.93
CA TYR A 11 -12.73 34.16 -0.88
C TYR A 11 -13.28 33.02 -0.02
N ASN A 12 -13.76 33.32 1.18
CA ASN A 12 -14.35 32.32 2.09
C ASN A 12 -15.61 31.68 1.48
N SER A 13 -16.44 32.47 0.78
CA SER A 13 -17.61 31.97 0.08
C SER A 13 -17.23 31.00 -1.05
N LEU A 14 -16.19 31.31 -1.80
CA LEU A 14 -15.68 30.43 -2.86
C LEU A 14 -15.08 29.14 -2.30
N LEU A 15 -14.36 29.22 -1.20
CA LEU A 15 -13.83 28.03 -0.51
C LEU A 15 -14.95 27.12 0.00
N ALA A 16 -15.98 27.70 0.61
CA ALA A 16 -17.14 26.94 1.07
C ALA A 16 -17.84 26.23 -0.09
N ARG A 17 -17.99 26.93 -1.22
CA ARG A 17 -18.57 26.36 -2.44
C ARG A 17 -17.70 25.23 -3.02
N MET A 18 -16.39 25.41 -3.04
CA MET A 18 -15.47 24.35 -3.49
C MET A 18 -15.55 23.11 -2.61
N ARG A 19 -15.64 23.30 -1.29
CA ARG A 19 -15.79 22.16 -0.35
C ARG A 19 -17.11 21.43 -0.53
N SER A 20 -18.19 22.13 -0.85
CA SER A 20 -19.50 21.52 -1.07
C SER A 20 -19.60 20.77 -2.41
N ILE A 21 -18.86 21.21 -3.41
CA ILE A 21 -18.82 20.59 -4.75
C ILE A 21 -17.80 19.43 -4.78
N ARG A 22 -16.81 19.48 -3.90
CA ARG A 22 -15.85 18.37 -3.78
C ARG A 22 -16.64 17.12 -3.47
N PRO A 23 -16.69 16.15 -4.40
CA PRO A 23 -17.27 14.87 -4.04
C PRO A 23 -16.52 14.40 -2.81
N GLU A 24 -17.24 13.93 -1.84
CA GLU A 24 -16.61 13.19 -0.75
C GLU A 24 -15.91 11.99 -1.39
N SER A 25 -14.75 12.23 -1.93
CA SER A 25 -13.82 11.20 -2.33
C SER A 25 -13.17 10.67 -1.07
N THR A 26 -14.02 10.30 -0.16
CA THR A 26 -13.74 9.34 0.85
C THR A 26 -13.89 7.93 0.29
N GLU A 27 -13.58 7.75 -0.98
CA GLU A 27 -12.98 6.49 -1.34
C GLU A 27 -11.68 6.45 -0.55
N LYS A 28 -11.76 5.81 0.59
CA LYS A 28 -10.58 5.48 1.37
C LYS A 28 -9.57 4.95 0.37
N SER A 29 -8.33 5.35 0.48
CA SER A 29 -7.24 4.85 -0.38
C SER A 29 -7.25 3.31 -0.48
N GLU A 30 -7.83 2.65 0.48
CA GLU A 30 -8.11 1.22 0.52
C GLU A 30 -9.07 0.77 -0.60
N ASP A 31 -10.07 1.58 -0.96
CA ASP A 31 -11.04 1.23 -2.01
C ASP A 31 -10.45 1.32 -3.42
N ARG A 32 -9.38 2.08 -3.60
CA ARG A 32 -8.64 2.14 -4.88
C ARG A 32 -7.75 0.93 -5.12
N LEU A 33 -7.29 0.29 -4.04
CA LEU A 33 -6.51 -0.93 -4.08
C LEU A 33 -7.44 -2.14 -3.88
N ARG A 34 -7.97 -2.66 -4.97
CA ARG A 34 -8.70 -3.92 -4.95
C ARG A 34 -7.71 -5.06 -5.05
N LEU A 35 -7.24 -5.52 -3.91
CA LEU A 35 -6.44 -6.72 -3.84
C LEU A 35 -7.35 -7.94 -3.73
N PRO A 36 -7.02 -9.03 -4.46
CA PRO A 36 -7.73 -10.28 -4.29
C PRO A 36 -7.46 -10.87 -2.91
N ASP A 37 -8.35 -11.74 -2.45
CA ASP A 37 -8.11 -12.48 -1.22
C ASP A 37 -6.96 -13.47 -1.41
N PRO A 38 -6.07 -13.62 -0.42
CA PRO A 38 -4.98 -14.58 -0.51
C PRO A 38 -5.52 -16.01 -0.55
N ARG A 39 -5.17 -16.74 -1.60
CA ARG A 39 -5.49 -18.17 -1.72
C ARG A 39 -4.29 -18.99 -1.29
N THR A 40 -4.42 -19.64 -0.17
CA THR A 40 -3.37 -20.47 0.40
C THR A 40 -3.79 -21.94 0.46
N MET A 41 -2.84 -22.82 0.27
CA MET A 41 -3.01 -24.25 0.40
C MET A 41 -1.89 -24.81 1.27
N VAL A 42 -2.24 -25.60 2.26
CA VAL A 42 -1.28 -26.27 3.15
C VAL A 42 -1.08 -27.70 2.67
N SER A 43 0.17 -28.05 2.44
CA SER A 43 0.56 -29.42 2.09
C SER A 43 1.75 -29.86 2.96
N GLY A 44 1.53 -30.81 3.84
CA GLY A 44 2.56 -31.25 4.78
C GLY A 44 3.04 -30.11 5.69
N LYS A 45 4.32 -29.81 5.64
CA LYS A 45 4.94 -28.73 6.42
C LYS A 45 5.07 -27.41 5.62
N LYS A 46 4.54 -27.36 4.42
CA LYS A 46 4.66 -26.22 3.51
C LYS A 46 3.31 -25.56 3.28
N THR A 47 3.33 -24.25 3.11
CA THR A 47 2.15 -23.47 2.69
C THR A 47 2.42 -22.87 1.32
N TYR A 48 1.49 -23.06 0.42
CA TYR A 48 1.55 -22.53 -0.94
C TYR A 48 0.59 -21.35 -1.07
N TRP A 49 1.10 -20.22 -1.49
CA TRP A 49 0.27 -19.05 -1.82
C TRP A 49 0.03 -19.02 -3.33
N LEU A 50 -1.15 -19.46 -3.75
CA LEU A 50 -1.44 -19.76 -5.15
C LEU A 50 -1.51 -18.51 -6.03
N ASN A 51 -2.06 -17.42 -5.51
CA ASN A 51 -2.22 -16.16 -6.24
C ASN A 51 -1.21 -15.08 -5.80
N PHE A 52 -0.03 -15.50 -5.38
CA PHE A 52 1.01 -14.60 -4.87
C PHE A 52 1.37 -13.49 -5.86
N MET A 53 1.54 -13.82 -7.14
CA MET A 53 1.98 -12.85 -8.15
C MET A 53 0.98 -11.74 -8.43
N ASP A 54 -0.28 -11.93 -8.11
CA ASP A 54 -1.31 -10.91 -8.30
C ASP A 54 -1.08 -9.68 -7.39
N PHE A 55 -0.50 -9.90 -6.21
CA PHE A 55 -0.26 -8.85 -5.23
C PHE A 55 0.86 -7.88 -5.64
N PRO A 56 2.09 -8.33 -5.93
CA PRO A 56 3.15 -7.40 -6.34
C PRO A 56 2.86 -6.75 -7.70
N THR A 57 2.17 -7.43 -8.60
CA THR A 57 1.76 -6.85 -9.88
C THR A 57 0.77 -5.71 -9.69
N THR A 58 -0.24 -5.90 -8.86
CA THR A 58 -1.24 -4.85 -8.55
C THR A 58 -0.62 -3.67 -7.81
N LEU A 59 0.32 -3.95 -6.90
CA LEU A 59 1.01 -2.94 -6.11
C LEU A 59 2.19 -2.29 -6.86
N ARG A 60 2.55 -2.78 -8.04
CA ARG A 60 3.73 -2.34 -8.79
C ARG A 60 5.01 -2.45 -7.97
N ARG A 61 5.18 -3.59 -7.31
CA ARG A 61 6.34 -3.92 -6.49
C ARG A 61 7.09 -5.11 -7.06
N ASP A 62 8.38 -5.21 -6.72
CA ASP A 62 9.19 -6.37 -7.05
C ASP A 62 8.69 -7.58 -6.23
N PRO A 63 8.39 -8.73 -6.88
CA PRO A 63 7.96 -9.93 -6.18
C PRO A 63 8.97 -10.41 -5.12
N ASP A 64 10.25 -10.31 -5.38
CA ASP A 64 11.30 -10.73 -4.43
C ASP A 64 11.30 -9.84 -3.18
N GLU A 65 11.11 -8.55 -3.33
CA GLU A 65 11.02 -7.61 -2.22
C GLU A 65 9.76 -7.85 -1.38
N PHE A 66 8.64 -8.05 -2.04
CA PHE A 66 7.38 -8.38 -1.39
C PHE A 66 7.51 -9.68 -0.58
N LEU A 67 8.10 -10.70 -1.17
CA LEU A 67 8.35 -11.96 -0.49
C LEU A 67 9.31 -11.81 0.69
N ASN A 68 10.38 -11.03 0.55
CA ASN A 68 11.34 -10.78 1.62
C ASN A 68 10.71 -10.12 2.84
N TYR A 69 9.74 -9.23 2.63
CA TYR A 69 8.98 -8.65 3.72
C TYR A 69 8.26 -9.72 4.55
N PHE A 70 7.56 -10.65 3.88
CA PHE A 70 6.88 -11.76 4.55
C PHE A 70 7.85 -12.70 5.25
N ARG A 71 8.97 -13.01 4.62
CA ARG A 71 10.04 -13.84 5.24
C ARG A 71 10.52 -13.21 6.54
N SER A 72 10.77 -11.92 6.54
CA SER A 72 11.24 -11.20 7.72
C SER A 72 10.20 -11.19 8.84
N GLN A 73 8.94 -10.96 8.50
CA GLN A 73 7.86 -10.85 9.49
C GLN A 73 7.47 -12.21 10.10
N LEU A 74 7.46 -13.24 9.28
CA LEU A 74 7.10 -14.59 9.72
C LEU A 74 8.30 -15.38 10.25
N ALA A 75 9.52 -14.91 9.99
CA ALA A 75 10.77 -15.63 10.30
C ALA A 75 10.79 -17.06 9.71
N ILE A 76 10.22 -17.22 8.53
CA ILE A 76 10.10 -18.49 7.82
C ILE A 76 10.78 -18.36 6.46
N ASN A 77 11.48 -19.39 6.02
CA ASN A 77 12.03 -19.43 4.67
C ASN A 77 10.91 -19.53 3.64
N ALA A 78 11.03 -18.78 2.58
CA ALA A 78 10.08 -18.78 1.47
C ALA A 78 10.80 -18.64 0.14
N SER A 79 10.20 -19.18 -0.90
CA SER A 79 10.70 -19.09 -2.27
C SER A 79 9.55 -18.90 -3.24
N ILE A 80 9.85 -18.44 -4.47
CA ILE A 80 8.87 -18.30 -5.54
C ILE A 80 9.14 -19.38 -6.58
N GLU A 81 8.14 -20.19 -6.86
CA GLU A 81 8.17 -21.20 -7.91
C GLU A 81 6.88 -21.14 -8.74
N ASN A 82 7.02 -21.05 -10.05
CA ASN A 82 5.88 -21.02 -10.99
C ASN A 82 4.80 -19.96 -10.65
N GLY A 83 5.22 -18.78 -10.22
CA GLY A 83 4.30 -17.70 -9.84
C GLY A 83 3.60 -17.91 -8.50
N ARG A 84 4.03 -18.88 -7.72
CA ARG A 84 3.48 -19.18 -6.38
C ARG A 84 4.55 -18.96 -5.33
N ALA A 85 4.16 -18.45 -4.17
CA ALA A 85 5.06 -18.39 -3.02
C ALA A 85 4.93 -19.68 -2.20
N ILE A 86 6.06 -20.24 -1.83
CA ILE A 86 6.15 -21.45 -1.01
C ILE A 86 6.81 -21.08 0.31
N PHE A 87 6.07 -21.24 1.41
CA PHE A 87 6.56 -20.99 2.74
C PHE A 87 6.87 -22.31 3.45
N MET A 88 8.04 -22.38 4.06
CA MET A 88 8.46 -23.55 4.85
C MET A 88 7.87 -23.50 6.26
N GLY A 89 6.56 -23.50 6.37
CA GLY A 89 5.85 -23.43 7.64
C GLY A 89 4.34 -23.41 7.41
N ARG A 90 3.60 -23.27 8.50
CA ARG A 90 2.14 -23.20 8.48
C ARG A 90 1.63 -21.91 9.12
N PRO A 91 1.89 -20.74 8.53
CA PRO A 91 1.30 -19.51 9.02
C PRO A 91 -0.22 -19.51 8.81
N ASP A 92 -0.94 -18.94 9.77
CA ASP A 92 -2.39 -18.84 9.68
C ASP A 92 -2.83 -17.90 8.55
N ARG A 93 -4.00 -18.17 7.97
CA ARG A 93 -4.59 -17.30 6.95
C ARG A 93 -4.78 -15.87 7.47
N GLN A 94 -5.13 -15.71 8.73
CA GLN A 94 -5.27 -14.40 9.38
C GLN A 94 -3.93 -13.66 9.45
N SER A 95 -2.83 -14.37 9.66
CA SER A 95 -1.48 -13.79 9.65
C SER A 95 -1.13 -13.21 8.29
N PHE A 96 -1.46 -13.89 7.21
CA PHE A 96 -1.27 -13.35 5.85
C PHE A 96 -2.07 -12.07 5.62
N SER A 97 -3.33 -12.06 5.97
CA SER A 97 -4.19 -10.88 5.82
C SER A 97 -3.69 -9.70 6.65
N ALA A 98 -3.29 -9.95 7.89
CA ALA A 98 -2.72 -8.92 8.77
C ALA A 98 -1.40 -8.35 8.21
N LEU A 99 -0.53 -9.21 7.68
CA LEU A 99 0.74 -8.78 7.08
C LEU A 99 0.54 -8.01 5.77
N ILE A 100 -0.43 -8.37 4.97
CA ILE A 100 -0.78 -7.62 3.76
C ILE A 100 -1.23 -6.20 4.14
N GLN A 101 -2.11 -6.07 5.11
CA GLN A 101 -2.57 -4.77 5.60
C GLN A 101 -1.42 -3.93 6.16
N ARG A 102 -0.54 -4.55 6.91
CA ARG A 102 0.64 -3.89 7.47
C ARG A 102 1.62 -3.45 6.38
N TYR A 103 1.86 -4.28 5.38
CA TYR A 103 2.68 -3.95 4.22
C TYR A 103 2.13 -2.74 3.47
N LEU A 104 0.82 -2.70 3.24
CA LEU A 104 0.16 -1.57 2.60
C LEU A 104 0.39 -0.27 3.36
N LYS A 105 0.22 -0.29 4.68
CA LYS A 105 0.43 0.90 5.52
C LYS A 105 1.88 1.37 5.56
N GLU A 106 2.82 0.45 5.58
CA GLU A 106 4.24 0.76 5.77
C GLU A 106 4.95 1.08 4.46
N ARG A 107 4.56 0.46 3.35
CA ARG A 107 5.33 0.49 2.10
C ARG A 107 4.55 0.90 0.85
N VAL A 108 3.27 0.99 0.89
CA VAL A 108 2.44 1.30 -0.29
C VAL A 108 1.71 2.62 -0.13
N ILE A 109 1.05 2.84 0.98
CA ILE A 109 0.27 4.05 1.21
C ILE A 109 1.19 5.20 1.59
N CYS A 110 1.06 6.32 0.89
CA CYS A 110 1.81 7.53 1.20
C CYS A 110 1.42 8.07 2.57
N PRO A 111 2.40 8.32 3.47
CA PRO A 111 2.09 8.84 4.81
C PRO A 111 1.60 10.30 4.80
N VAL A 112 1.76 11.01 3.69
CA VAL A 112 1.37 12.42 3.56
C VAL A 112 -0.04 12.56 2.99
N CYS A 113 -0.32 11.94 1.84
CA CYS A 113 -1.61 12.09 1.14
C CYS A 113 -2.51 10.85 1.20
N ASN A 114 -2.04 9.76 1.79
CA ASN A 114 -2.73 8.47 1.87
C ASN A 114 -3.09 7.86 0.49
N SER A 115 -2.37 8.23 -0.55
CA SER A 115 -2.55 7.67 -1.89
C SER A 115 -1.80 6.34 -2.03
N PRO A 116 -2.39 5.33 -2.71
CA PRO A 116 -1.70 4.09 -3.02
C PRO A 116 -0.74 4.20 -4.22
N ASP A 117 -0.73 5.32 -4.92
CA ASP A 117 0.09 5.54 -6.12
C ASP A 117 1.53 5.88 -5.75
N THR A 118 2.24 4.89 -5.23
CA THR A 118 3.62 5.02 -4.79
C THR A 118 4.50 3.97 -5.46
N HIS A 119 5.79 4.27 -5.52
CA HIS A 119 6.79 3.28 -5.92
C HIS A 119 7.97 3.30 -4.92
N LEU A 120 8.75 2.24 -4.91
CA LEU A 120 9.92 2.13 -4.07
C LEU A 120 11.16 2.48 -4.88
N GLU A 121 12.01 3.34 -4.31
CA GLU A 121 13.35 3.61 -4.82
C GLU A 121 14.38 3.05 -3.83
N LYS A 122 15.27 2.21 -4.34
CA LYS A 122 16.39 1.68 -3.57
C LYS A 122 17.65 2.49 -3.86
N THR A 123 18.20 3.09 -2.84
CA THR A 123 19.57 3.57 -2.83
C THR A 123 20.44 2.55 -2.11
N LYS A 124 21.79 2.71 -2.16
CA LYS A 124 22.72 1.73 -1.60
C LYS A 124 22.48 1.35 -0.13
N GLN A 125 21.81 2.21 0.63
CA GLN A 125 21.59 2.05 2.08
C GLN A 125 20.15 2.18 2.53
N LEU A 126 19.27 2.76 1.70
CA LEU A 126 17.89 3.09 2.09
C LEU A 126 16.91 2.74 0.99
N THR A 127 15.76 2.23 1.41
CA THR A 127 14.58 2.12 0.56
C THR A 127 13.64 3.27 0.88
N SER A 128 13.22 4.01 -0.12
CA SER A 128 12.33 5.16 0.03
C SER A 128 11.03 4.91 -0.72
N ILE A 129 9.94 5.38 -0.14
CA ILE A 129 8.64 5.43 -0.80
C ILE A 129 8.52 6.79 -1.48
N VAL A 130 8.28 6.77 -2.79
CA VAL A 130 8.04 7.98 -3.58
C VAL A 130 6.60 7.98 -4.04
N CYS A 131 5.84 9.01 -3.66
CA CYS A 131 4.46 9.17 -4.06
C CYS A 131 4.38 9.90 -5.40
N GLU A 132 3.69 9.31 -6.37
CA GLU A 132 3.44 9.95 -7.68
C GLU A 132 2.32 10.98 -7.60
N ALA A 133 1.44 10.91 -6.61
CA ALA A 133 0.32 11.82 -6.46
C ALA A 133 0.72 13.16 -5.82
N CYS A 134 1.52 13.15 -4.75
CA CYS A 134 1.93 14.36 -4.03
C CYS A 134 3.42 14.67 -4.11
N GLY A 135 4.24 13.77 -4.67
CA GLY A 135 5.68 13.94 -4.77
C GLY A 135 6.46 13.75 -3.46
N ALA A 136 5.81 13.35 -2.38
CA ALA A 136 6.46 13.14 -1.09
C ALA A 136 7.40 11.94 -1.13
N ARG A 137 8.56 12.08 -0.48
CA ARG A 137 9.52 11.01 -0.28
C ARG A 137 9.64 10.70 1.19
N SER A 138 9.53 9.44 1.55
CA SER A 138 9.66 8.97 2.93
C SER A 138 10.42 7.66 2.98
N ALA A 139 11.08 7.42 4.11
CA ALA A 139 11.78 6.15 4.31
C ALA A 139 10.78 5.00 4.48
N ALA A 140 10.99 3.90 3.78
CA ALA A 140 10.24 2.68 4.00
C ALA A 140 10.76 1.96 5.25
N LYS A 141 9.84 1.49 6.07
CA LYS A 141 10.18 0.69 7.25
C LYS A 141 10.41 -0.75 6.91
#